data_c854d81cd3b2a031824bfa32a37ce206
#
_entry.id   c854d81cd3b2a031824bfa32a37ce206
#
_cell.length_a   1.000
_cell.length_b   1.000
_cell.length_c   1.000
_cell.angle_alpha   90.00
_cell.angle_beta   90.00
_cell.angle_gamma   90.00
#
_symmetry.space_group_name_H-M   'P 1'
#
loop_
_entity.id
_entity.type
_entity.pdbx_description
1 polymer ?
#
loop_
_entity_poly.entity_id
_entity_poly.type
_entity_poly.pdbx_seq_one_letter_code
_entity_poly.pdbx_strand_id
1 'polypeptide(L)'
;MAFFIDDELLRLGLQGLARNLAGEIEAVFVAREANLNGTLAGRAPQVVVVTAASSAKPPMGDVPAEHPPRRLMILDRGQVTDVSDLANYTADGYLIRQNLTADALGRALRQLTAGEMVIPVELGREMVRRVSGAAPRNRSATLTIRESETLSLLVRGMSNKQIGRRLSISEHGAKRLVSSVLLKLNATNRTSAVVNAIRSGLVDEADMDIDIH
;
A
#
# COMPACT_ATOMS: atom_id res chain seq x y z
N MET A 1 -24.76 0.70 -2.64
CA MET A 1 -23.34 0.85 -2.27
C MET A 1 -22.74 2.05 -2.98
N ALA A 2 -21.76 2.74 -2.38
CA ALA A 2 -21.10 3.88 -3.01
C ALA A 2 -19.61 3.60 -3.21
N PHE A 3 -19.06 3.98 -4.37
CA PHE A 3 -17.67 3.81 -4.75
C PHE A 3 -17.02 5.18 -4.90
N PHE A 4 -16.00 5.47 -4.09
CA PHE A 4 -15.19 6.69 -4.13
C PHE A 4 -13.80 6.35 -4.60
N ILE A 5 -13.57 6.42 -5.89
CA ILE A 5 -12.34 5.99 -6.52
C ILE A 5 -11.82 7.12 -7.41
N ASP A 6 -10.67 7.69 -7.05
CA ASP A 6 -10.03 8.78 -7.79
C ASP A 6 -9.30 8.27 -9.05
N ASP A 7 -8.75 7.05 -9.00
CA ASP A 7 -8.10 6.40 -10.14
C ASP A 7 -9.15 6.00 -11.19
N GLU A 8 -9.13 6.64 -12.34
CA GLU A 8 -10.10 6.42 -13.42
C GLU A 8 -10.06 5.00 -13.96
N LEU A 9 -8.88 4.42 -14.14
CA LEU A 9 -8.73 3.06 -14.63
C LEU A 9 -9.30 2.04 -13.65
N LEU A 10 -8.99 2.20 -12.36
CA LEU A 10 -9.56 1.36 -11.31
C LEU A 10 -11.07 1.52 -11.23
N ARG A 11 -11.59 2.73 -11.36
CA ARG A 11 -13.03 3.02 -11.37
C ARG A 11 -13.74 2.31 -12.52
N LEU A 12 -13.20 2.39 -13.73
CA LEU A 12 -13.74 1.68 -14.89
C LEU A 12 -13.71 0.15 -14.69
N GLY A 13 -12.61 -0.38 -14.16
CA GLY A 13 -12.49 -1.79 -13.81
C GLY A 13 -13.55 -2.21 -12.79
N LEU A 14 -13.74 -1.46 -11.73
CA LEU A 14 -14.76 -1.74 -10.69
C LEU A 14 -16.17 -1.62 -11.23
N GLN A 15 -16.46 -0.68 -12.16
CA GLN A 15 -17.75 -0.61 -12.85
C GLN A 15 -18.02 -1.89 -13.65
N GLY A 16 -17.00 -2.42 -14.34
CA GLY A 16 -17.11 -3.70 -15.04
C GLY A 16 -17.40 -4.86 -14.08
N LEU A 17 -16.71 -4.94 -12.95
CA LEU A 17 -16.93 -5.96 -11.93
C LEU A 17 -18.32 -5.84 -11.29
N ALA A 18 -18.77 -4.62 -10.99
CA ALA A 18 -20.08 -4.38 -10.39
C ALA A 18 -21.24 -4.75 -11.33
N ARG A 19 -21.07 -4.60 -12.64
CA ARG A 19 -22.08 -5.06 -13.61
C ARG A 19 -22.29 -6.57 -13.56
N ASN A 20 -21.24 -7.35 -13.30
CA ASN A 20 -21.35 -8.81 -13.15
C ASN A 20 -22.07 -9.21 -11.85
N LEU A 21 -22.24 -8.29 -10.92
CA LEU A 21 -22.98 -8.46 -9.67
C LEU A 21 -24.36 -7.78 -9.73
N ALA A 22 -24.79 -7.34 -10.93
CA ALA A 22 -26.09 -6.70 -11.12
C ALA A 22 -27.22 -7.66 -10.73
N GLY A 23 -28.10 -7.20 -9.85
CA GLY A 23 -29.15 -8.01 -9.20
C GLY A 23 -28.85 -8.37 -7.75
N GLU A 24 -27.57 -8.44 -7.34
CA GLU A 24 -27.18 -8.62 -5.94
C GLU A 24 -26.85 -7.29 -5.25
N ILE A 25 -26.32 -6.32 -6.02
CA ILE A 25 -25.89 -5.02 -5.49
C ILE A 25 -26.37 -3.85 -6.37
N GLU A 26 -26.77 -2.78 -5.72
CA GLU A 26 -26.97 -1.48 -6.37
C GLU A 26 -25.69 -0.65 -6.15
N ALA A 27 -24.93 -0.39 -7.23
CA ALA A 27 -23.66 0.31 -7.20
C ALA A 27 -23.80 1.73 -7.72
N VAL A 28 -23.37 2.72 -6.94
CA VAL A 28 -23.30 4.13 -7.31
C VAL A 28 -21.83 4.56 -7.30
N PHE A 29 -21.32 5.06 -8.41
CA PHE A 29 -19.97 5.56 -8.54
C PHE A 29 -19.97 7.07 -8.39
N VAL A 30 -19.28 7.58 -7.39
CA VAL A 30 -19.23 8.99 -7.03
C VAL A 30 -17.87 9.57 -7.43
N ALA A 31 -17.87 10.63 -8.22
CA ALA A 31 -16.66 11.39 -8.49
C ALA A 31 -16.30 12.27 -7.27
N ARG A 32 -15.01 12.60 -7.11
CA ARG A 32 -14.45 13.30 -5.94
C ARG A 32 -15.17 14.61 -5.57
N GLU A 33 -15.77 15.29 -6.55
CA GLU A 33 -16.42 16.59 -6.39
C GLU A 33 -17.94 16.50 -6.22
N ALA A 34 -18.53 15.31 -6.37
CA ALA A 34 -19.97 15.14 -6.28
C ALA A 34 -20.43 15.08 -4.83
N ASN A 35 -21.40 15.92 -4.47
CA ASN A 35 -22.04 15.90 -3.16
C ASN A 35 -22.81 14.57 -3.01
N LEU A 36 -22.43 13.72 -2.06
CA LEU A 36 -23.06 12.43 -1.77
C LEU A 36 -24.58 12.49 -1.69
N ASN A 37 -25.08 13.52 -1.01
CA ASN A 37 -26.50 13.72 -0.78
C ASN A 37 -27.33 13.88 -2.06
N GLY A 38 -26.73 14.47 -3.14
CA GLY A 38 -27.38 14.58 -4.44
C GLY A 38 -27.34 13.28 -5.24
N THR A 39 -26.25 12.54 -5.13
CA THR A 39 -26.00 11.35 -5.97
C THR A 39 -26.70 10.10 -5.42
N LEU A 40 -26.93 10.01 -4.12
CA LEU A 40 -27.58 8.86 -3.47
C LEU A 40 -29.10 9.00 -3.32
N ALA A 41 -29.68 10.09 -3.85
CA ALA A 41 -31.13 10.32 -3.79
C ALA A 41 -31.75 10.10 -2.37
N GLY A 42 -31.01 10.50 -1.33
CA GLY A 42 -31.46 10.38 0.08
C GLY A 42 -31.34 8.96 0.68
N ARG A 43 -30.80 7.98 -0.04
CA ARG A 43 -30.54 6.65 0.51
C ARG A 43 -29.08 6.55 1.01
N ALA A 44 -28.90 6.28 2.30
CA ALA A 44 -27.58 6.00 2.86
C ALA A 44 -27.01 4.69 2.29
N PRO A 45 -25.76 4.65 1.78
CA PRO A 45 -25.15 3.42 1.32
C PRO A 45 -24.86 2.50 2.50
N GLN A 46 -25.09 1.19 2.35
CA GLN A 46 -24.69 0.21 3.36
C GLN A 46 -23.17 0.00 3.39
N VAL A 47 -22.52 0.07 2.22
CA VAL A 47 -21.08 -0.08 2.08
C VAL A 47 -20.52 1.05 1.21
N VAL A 48 -19.41 1.60 1.65
CA VAL A 48 -18.60 2.59 0.93
C VAL A 48 -17.27 1.96 0.55
N VAL A 49 -16.94 1.96 -0.74
CA VAL A 49 -15.69 1.44 -1.27
C VAL A 49 -14.75 2.60 -1.55
N VAL A 50 -13.56 2.56 -0.96
CA VAL A 50 -12.54 3.62 -1.07
C VAL A 50 -11.16 3.04 -1.40
N THR A 51 -10.27 3.87 -1.91
CA THR A 51 -8.83 3.59 -1.96
C THR A 51 -8.11 4.35 -0.86
N ALA A 52 -6.87 3.97 -0.55
CA ALA A 52 -6.07 4.71 0.42
C ALA A 52 -5.85 6.19 0.01
N ALA A 53 -5.72 6.46 -1.28
CA ALA A 53 -5.61 7.81 -1.81
C ALA A 53 -6.90 8.64 -1.61
N SER A 54 -8.07 7.99 -1.71
CA SER A 54 -9.39 8.62 -1.56
C SER A 54 -9.88 8.64 -0.11
N SER A 55 -9.17 7.97 0.81
CA SER A 55 -9.64 7.77 2.19
C SER A 55 -9.44 8.97 3.10
N ALA A 56 -8.66 9.96 2.68
CA ALA A 56 -8.31 11.13 3.51
C ALA A 56 -9.54 11.88 4.05
N LYS A 57 -10.67 11.81 3.40
CA LYS A 57 -12.01 12.13 3.91
C LYS A 57 -13.02 11.81 2.80
N PRO A 58 -13.68 10.64 2.79
CA PRO A 58 -14.86 10.53 1.94
C PRO A 58 -15.78 11.67 2.34
N PRO A 59 -16.35 12.42 1.40
CA PRO A 59 -17.32 13.46 1.71
C PRO A 59 -18.61 12.78 2.22
N MET A 60 -18.52 12.26 3.42
CA MET A 60 -19.66 11.77 4.18
C MET A 60 -20.33 13.03 4.74
N GLY A 61 -21.10 13.70 3.90
CA GLY A 61 -22.08 14.67 4.38
C GLY A 61 -22.95 13.98 5.46
N ASP A 62 -23.80 14.72 6.15
CA ASP A 62 -24.63 14.29 7.28
C ASP A 62 -25.35 12.94 7.06
N VAL A 63 -24.57 11.85 7.02
CA VAL A 63 -25.11 10.51 7.10
C VAL A 63 -25.56 10.33 8.55
N PRO A 64 -26.84 10.01 8.82
CA PRO A 64 -27.33 9.85 10.17
C PRO A 64 -26.42 8.90 10.95
N ALA A 65 -26.00 9.33 12.15
CA ALA A 65 -25.02 8.60 12.98
C ALA A 65 -25.52 7.24 13.47
N GLU A 66 -26.81 6.96 13.32
CA GLU A 66 -27.42 5.71 13.81
C GLU A 66 -26.90 4.45 13.12
N HIS A 67 -26.55 4.52 11.82
CA HIS A 67 -26.02 3.37 11.07
C HIS A 67 -24.94 3.85 10.07
N PRO A 68 -23.70 4.07 10.50
CA PRO A 68 -22.64 4.46 9.60
C PRO A 68 -22.38 3.33 8.57
N PRO A 69 -22.16 3.67 7.30
CA PRO A 69 -21.88 2.68 6.27
C PRO A 69 -20.56 1.96 6.57
N ARG A 70 -20.53 0.66 6.29
CA ARG A 70 -19.30 -0.14 6.35
C ARG A 70 -18.31 0.34 5.31
N ARG A 71 -17.04 0.34 5.65
CA ARG A 71 -15.96 0.76 4.75
C ARG A 71 -15.18 -0.43 4.21
N LEU A 72 -15.13 -0.54 2.88
CA LEU A 72 -14.27 -1.48 2.17
C LEU A 72 -13.13 -0.70 1.53
N MET A 73 -11.90 -0.98 1.92
CA MET A 73 -10.72 -0.32 1.40
C MET A 73 -10.01 -1.20 0.37
N ILE A 74 -9.69 -0.62 -0.78
CA ILE A 74 -8.86 -1.26 -1.78
C ILE A 74 -7.42 -0.77 -1.61
N LEU A 75 -6.52 -1.72 -1.35
CA LEU A 75 -5.09 -1.49 -1.12
C LEU A 75 -4.27 -1.92 -2.32
N ASP A 76 -3.23 -1.18 -2.64
CA ASP A 76 -2.15 -1.66 -3.48
C ASP A 76 -1.20 -2.58 -2.71
N ARG A 77 -0.53 -3.49 -3.40
CA ARG A 77 0.36 -4.49 -2.79
C ARG A 77 1.46 -3.88 -1.92
N GLY A 78 1.96 -2.70 -2.31
CA GLY A 78 2.95 -1.97 -1.51
C GLY A 78 2.43 -1.52 -0.16
N GLN A 79 1.15 -1.23 -0.05
CA GLN A 79 0.50 -0.78 1.20
C GLN A 79 0.23 -1.93 2.18
N VAL A 80 0.20 -3.17 1.69
CA VAL A 80 0.03 -4.37 2.54
C VAL A 80 1.29 -4.67 3.36
N THR A 81 2.44 -4.26 2.88
CA THR A 81 3.73 -4.50 3.55
C THR A 81 3.99 -3.52 4.69
N ASP A 82 3.33 -2.37 4.70
CA ASP A 82 3.43 -1.40 5.80
C ASP A 82 2.08 -1.21 6.51
N VAL A 83 1.78 -2.15 7.40
CA VAL A 83 0.55 -2.14 8.22
C VAL A 83 0.50 -0.94 9.17
N SER A 84 1.61 -0.24 9.42
CA SER A 84 1.62 0.98 10.24
C SER A 84 0.77 2.07 9.62
N ASP A 85 0.78 2.18 8.29
CA ASP A 85 -0.04 3.14 7.58
C ASP A 85 -1.53 2.77 7.65
N LEU A 86 -1.86 1.48 7.81
CA LEU A 86 -3.24 1.02 7.92
C LEU A 86 -3.91 1.41 9.24
N ALA A 87 -3.13 1.67 10.31
CA ALA A 87 -3.66 2.20 11.56
C ALA A 87 -4.30 3.59 11.37
N ASN A 88 -3.90 4.31 10.32
CA ASN A 88 -4.47 5.60 9.94
C ASN A 88 -5.77 5.44 9.14
N TYR A 89 -6.09 4.24 8.68
CA TYR A 89 -7.25 3.96 7.85
C TYR A 89 -8.24 3.04 8.59
N THR A 90 -9.28 3.61 9.15
CA THR A 90 -10.36 2.83 9.77
C THR A 90 -11.24 2.25 8.67
N ALA A 91 -11.18 0.94 8.46
CA ALA A 91 -12.06 0.23 7.53
C ALA A 91 -12.57 -1.08 8.14
N ASP A 92 -13.77 -1.49 7.75
CA ASP A 92 -14.39 -2.76 8.17
C ASP A 92 -13.90 -3.93 7.29
N GLY A 93 -13.30 -3.63 6.14
CA GLY A 93 -12.75 -4.64 5.26
C GLY A 93 -11.70 -4.10 4.30
N TYR A 94 -10.86 -5.02 3.83
CA TYR A 94 -9.75 -4.72 2.93
C TYR A 94 -9.75 -5.69 1.75
N LEU A 95 -9.45 -5.20 0.54
CA LEU A 95 -9.15 -6.01 -0.64
C LEU A 95 -7.84 -5.53 -1.25
N ILE A 96 -7.12 -6.44 -1.88
CA ILE A 96 -5.89 -6.14 -2.62
C ILE A 96 -6.24 -5.93 -4.09
N ARG A 97 -5.84 -4.80 -4.66
CA ARG A 97 -6.15 -4.40 -6.05
C ARG A 97 -5.81 -5.49 -7.06
N GLN A 98 -4.65 -6.16 -6.90
CA GLN A 98 -4.18 -7.21 -7.80
C GLN A 98 -5.03 -8.48 -7.77
N ASN A 99 -5.79 -8.68 -6.69
CA ASN A 99 -6.64 -9.85 -6.48
C ASN A 99 -8.14 -9.54 -6.70
N LEU A 100 -8.46 -8.36 -7.26
CA LEU A 100 -9.84 -7.95 -7.52
C LEU A 100 -10.45 -8.77 -8.66
N THR A 101 -11.50 -9.50 -8.33
CA THR A 101 -12.39 -10.18 -9.27
C THR A 101 -13.84 -9.88 -8.87
N ALA A 102 -14.80 -10.10 -9.77
CA ALA A 102 -16.22 -9.92 -9.44
C ALA A 102 -16.64 -10.79 -8.24
N ASP A 103 -16.17 -12.02 -8.19
CA ASP A 103 -16.44 -12.97 -7.12
C ASP A 103 -15.81 -12.54 -5.78
N ALA A 104 -14.55 -12.06 -5.78
CA ALA A 104 -13.90 -11.56 -4.57
C ALA A 104 -14.61 -10.30 -4.04
N LEU A 105 -14.97 -9.37 -4.93
CA LEU A 105 -15.72 -8.18 -4.57
C LEU A 105 -17.11 -8.56 -4.01
N GLY A 106 -17.84 -9.43 -4.69
CA GLY A 106 -19.17 -9.88 -4.25
C GLY A 106 -19.14 -10.57 -2.87
N ARG A 107 -18.16 -11.46 -2.63
CA ARG A 107 -17.98 -12.08 -1.31
C ARG A 107 -17.70 -11.03 -0.22
N ALA A 108 -16.77 -10.13 -0.46
CA ALA A 108 -16.42 -9.08 0.49
C ALA A 108 -17.62 -8.21 0.85
N LEU A 109 -18.42 -7.84 -0.14
CA LEU A 109 -19.59 -7.01 0.06
C LEU A 109 -20.69 -7.75 0.87
N ARG A 110 -20.92 -9.04 0.59
CA ARG A 110 -21.86 -9.86 1.38
C ARG A 110 -21.41 -10.02 2.83
N GLN A 111 -20.12 -10.29 3.06
CA GLN A 111 -19.56 -10.40 4.41
C GLN A 111 -19.70 -9.10 5.19
N LEU A 112 -19.36 -7.97 4.59
CA LEU A 112 -19.49 -6.65 5.23
C LEU A 112 -20.95 -6.32 5.58
N THR A 113 -21.90 -6.63 4.69
CA THR A 113 -23.33 -6.40 4.97
C THR A 113 -23.85 -7.32 6.06
N ALA A 114 -23.26 -8.52 6.23
CA ALA A 114 -23.53 -9.42 7.35
C ALA A 114 -22.86 -8.98 8.67
N GLY A 115 -22.06 -7.90 8.65
CA GLY A 115 -21.33 -7.40 9.83
C GLY A 115 -19.99 -8.09 10.08
N GLU A 116 -19.53 -8.92 9.13
CA GLU A 116 -18.24 -9.59 9.20
C GLU A 116 -17.10 -8.66 8.76
N MET A 117 -15.89 -8.89 9.28
CA MET A 117 -14.68 -8.20 8.84
C MET A 117 -14.03 -8.96 7.68
N VAL A 118 -13.60 -8.23 6.66
CA VAL A 118 -12.91 -8.80 5.49
C VAL A 118 -11.44 -8.44 5.54
N ILE A 119 -10.58 -9.44 5.78
CA ILE A 119 -9.12 -9.23 5.81
C ILE A 119 -8.46 -10.20 4.84
N PRO A 120 -7.70 -9.70 3.83
CA PRO A 120 -6.87 -10.55 2.98
C PRO A 120 -5.88 -11.35 3.81
N VAL A 121 -5.64 -12.61 3.42
CA VAL A 121 -4.73 -13.51 4.17
C VAL A 121 -3.34 -12.91 4.35
N GLU A 122 -2.85 -12.22 3.33
CA GLU A 122 -1.55 -11.55 3.34
C GLU A 122 -1.49 -10.47 4.42
N LEU A 123 -2.54 -9.66 4.52
CA LEU A 123 -2.67 -8.61 5.51
C LEU A 123 -2.84 -9.21 6.92
N GLY A 124 -3.68 -10.21 7.06
CA GLY A 124 -3.88 -10.91 8.32
C GLY A 124 -2.58 -11.53 8.87
N ARG A 125 -1.78 -12.16 8.01
CA ARG A 125 -0.47 -12.69 8.39
C ARG A 125 0.49 -11.60 8.86
N GLU A 126 0.49 -10.45 8.20
CA GLU A 126 1.32 -9.31 8.60
C GLU A 126 0.89 -8.74 9.95
N MET A 127 -0.41 -8.60 10.17
CA MET A 127 -0.96 -8.14 11.46
C MET A 127 -0.58 -9.10 12.60
N VAL A 128 -0.78 -10.41 12.41
CA VAL A 128 -0.41 -11.44 13.42
C VAL A 128 1.09 -11.39 13.69
N ARG A 129 1.92 -11.27 12.68
CA ARG A 129 3.37 -11.19 12.83
C ARG A 129 3.79 -10.01 13.71
N ARG A 130 3.14 -8.85 13.58
CA ARG A 130 3.42 -7.67 14.41
C ARG A 130 2.96 -7.82 15.84
N VAL A 131 1.75 -8.34 16.04
CA VAL A 131 1.19 -8.54 17.40
C VAL A 131 2.01 -9.58 18.17
N SER A 132 2.53 -10.61 17.50
CA SER A 132 3.33 -11.66 18.12
C SER A 132 4.72 -11.20 18.57
N GLY A 133 5.05 -9.91 18.47
CA GLY A 133 6.39 -9.39 18.83
C GLY A 133 7.51 -10.00 17.97
N ALA A 134 7.18 -10.77 16.96
CA ALA A 134 8.07 -11.02 15.86
C ALA A 134 8.28 -9.65 15.22
N ALA A 135 9.35 -8.96 15.67
CA ALA A 135 9.86 -7.80 14.98
C ALA A 135 9.66 -8.07 13.49
N PRO A 136 9.21 -7.10 12.68
CA PRO A 136 9.17 -7.34 11.26
C PRO A 136 10.54 -7.95 10.97
N ARG A 137 10.60 -9.25 10.75
CA ARG A 137 11.56 -9.72 9.78
C ARG A 137 11.03 -9.03 8.54
N ASN A 138 11.46 -7.74 8.47
CA ASN A 138 11.60 -7.16 7.19
C ASN A 138 11.91 -8.38 6.32
N ARG A 139 11.15 -8.64 5.31
CA ARG A 139 11.78 -9.02 4.08
C ARG A 139 12.58 -7.76 3.69
N SER A 140 13.45 -7.33 4.60
CA SER A 140 14.69 -6.73 4.26
C SER A 140 15.16 -7.66 3.19
N ALA A 141 15.04 -7.19 1.99
CA ALA A 141 15.65 -7.81 0.85
C ALA A 141 16.93 -8.39 1.40
N THR A 142 16.98 -9.74 1.47
CA THR A 142 18.14 -10.39 2.08
C THR A 142 19.27 -9.99 1.17
N LEU A 143 19.86 -8.84 1.56
CA LEU A 143 21.00 -8.31 0.84
C LEU A 143 22.10 -9.34 1.05
N THR A 144 22.70 -9.78 -0.01
CA THR A 144 23.93 -10.55 0.07
C THR A 144 24.98 -9.66 0.76
N ILE A 145 26.03 -10.24 1.28
CA ILE A 145 27.15 -9.51 1.89
C ILE A 145 27.63 -8.38 0.97
N ARG A 146 27.76 -8.65 -0.34
CA ARG A 146 28.17 -7.67 -1.35
C ARG A 146 27.16 -6.55 -1.57
N GLU A 147 25.87 -6.85 -1.50
CA GLU A 147 24.82 -5.86 -1.61
C GLU A 147 24.72 -5.01 -0.34
N SER A 148 24.95 -5.58 0.83
CA SER A 148 24.99 -4.84 2.09
C SER A 148 26.18 -3.89 2.14
N GLU A 149 27.38 -4.34 1.74
CA GLU A 149 28.55 -3.48 1.58
C GLU A 149 28.28 -2.34 0.59
N THR A 150 27.61 -2.66 -0.54
CA THR A 150 27.21 -1.66 -1.54
C THR A 150 26.24 -0.65 -0.98
N LEU A 151 25.26 -1.08 -0.18
CA LEU A 151 24.29 -0.19 0.46
C LEU A 151 24.98 0.78 1.42
N SER A 152 25.89 0.30 2.29
CA SER A 152 26.64 1.15 3.21
C SER A 152 27.43 2.24 2.49
N LEU A 153 28.06 1.91 1.35
CA LEU A 153 28.78 2.87 0.52
C LEU A 153 27.83 3.85 -0.22
N LEU A 154 26.65 3.37 -0.58
CA LEU A 154 25.61 4.17 -1.23
C LEU A 154 25.03 5.21 -0.25
N VAL A 155 24.82 4.84 1.01
CA VAL A 155 24.38 5.73 2.08
C VAL A 155 25.39 6.85 2.32
N ARG A 156 26.70 6.55 2.27
CA ARG A 156 27.79 7.51 2.34
C ARG A 156 27.93 8.40 1.08
N GLY A 157 26.97 8.34 0.15
CA GLY A 157 26.94 9.19 -1.03
C GLY A 157 27.93 8.81 -2.14
N MET A 158 28.61 7.67 -2.06
CA MET A 158 29.64 7.29 -3.04
C MET A 158 29.07 7.02 -4.42
N SER A 159 29.73 7.53 -5.46
CA SER A 159 29.42 7.23 -6.87
C SER A 159 29.73 5.78 -7.22
N ASN A 160 29.15 5.25 -8.31
CA ASN A 160 29.43 3.87 -8.76
C ASN A 160 30.93 3.62 -9.00
N LYS A 161 31.65 4.64 -9.48
CA LYS A 161 33.12 4.58 -9.68
C LYS A 161 33.86 4.44 -8.33
N GLN A 162 33.44 5.18 -7.30
CA GLN A 162 34.01 5.09 -5.96
C GLN A 162 33.66 3.75 -5.29
N ILE A 163 32.42 3.29 -5.41
CA ILE A 163 31.97 1.98 -4.93
C ILE A 163 32.78 0.87 -5.63
N GLY A 164 32.95 0.94 -6.95
CA GLY A 164 33.76 -0.02 -7.68
C GLY A 164 35.19 -0.11 -7.15
N ARG A 165 35.84 1.04 -6.92
CA ARG A 165 37.19 1.09 -6.34
C ARG A 165 37.24 0.49 -4.93
N ARG A 166 36.26 0.84 -4.08
CA ARG A 166 36.20 0.37 -2.69
C ARG A 166 35.97 -1.14 -2.58
N LEU A 167 35.17 -1.69 -3.47
CA LEU A 167 34.86 -3.13 -3.51
C LEU A 167 35.79 -3.94 -4.41
N SER A 168 36.80 -3.30 -5.02
CA SER A 168 37.75 -3.94 -5.96
C SER A 168 37.04 -4.60 -7.17
N ILE A 169 36.02 -3.93 -7.72
CA ILE A 169 35.28 -4.35 -8.93
C ILE A 169 35.23 -3.22 -9.96
N SER A 170 34.83 -3.56 -11.17
CA SER A 170 34.62 -2.56 -12.21
C SER A 170 33.46 -1.62 -11.88
N GLU A 171 33.46 -0.40 -12.43
CA GLU A 171 32.31 0.53 -12.30
C GLU A 171 31.01 -0.10 -12.81
N HIS A 172 31.08 -0.91 -13.87
CA HIS A 172 29.93 -1.64 -14.39
C HIS A 172 29.41 -2.69 -13.38
N GLY A 173 30.33 -3.39 -12.70
CA GLY A 173 29.98 -4.29 -11.60
C GLY A 173 29.30 -3.57 -10.45
N ALA A 174 29.83 -2.40 -10.05
CA ALA A 174 29.21 -1.57 -9.03
C ALA A 174 27.81 -1.08 -9.43
N LYS A 175 27.62 -0.64 -10.68
CA LYS A 175 26.30 -0.26 -11.22
C LYS A 175 25.29 -1.41 -11.13
N ARG A 176 25.70 -2.66 -11.44
CA ARG A 176 24.84 -3.84 -11.32
C ARG A 176 24.45 -4.10 -9.87
N LEU A 177 25.40 -4.03 -8.93
CA LEU A 177 25.11 -4.20 -7.49
C LEU A 177 24.16 -3.10 -6.98
N VAL A 178 24.40 -1.84 -7.33
CA VAL A 178 23.49 -0.73 -6.97
C VAL A 178 22.08 -1.00 -7.53
N SER A 179 21.96 -1.40 -8.79
CA SER A 179 20.65 -1.74 -9.37
C SER A 179 19.96 -2.88 -8.63
N SER A 180 20.71 -3.89 -8.21
CA SER A 180 20.18 -5.01 -7.41
C SER A 180 19.71 -4.55 -6.03
N VAL A 181 20.46 -3.67 -5.36
CA VAL A 181 20.07 -3.06 -4.08
C VAL A 181 18.81 -2.24 -4.24
N LEU A 182 18.73 -1.37 -5.27
CA LEU A 182 17.54 -0.58 -5.56
C LEU A 182 16.30 -1.48 -5.73
N LEU A 183 16.42 -2.53 -6.54
CA LEU A 183 15.33 -3.47 -6.79
C LEU A 183 14.88 -4.17 -5.49
N LYS A 184 15.83 -4.64 -4.69
CA LYS A 184 15.55 -5.33 -3.43
C LYS A 184 14.95 -4.42 -2.37
N LEU A 185 15.30 -3.14 -2.36
CA LEU A 185 14.73 -2.13 -1.47
C LEU A 185 13.45 -1.49 -2.03
N ASN A 186 12.95 -1.97 -3.17
CA ASN A 186 11.80 -1.39 -3.87
C ASN A 186 11.95 0.12 -4.07
N ALA A 187 13.13 0.56 -4.47
CA ALA A 187 13.48 1.97 -4.64
C ALA A 187 13.63 2.33 -6.13
N THR A 188 13.09 3.46 -6.54
CA THR A 188 13.15 3.97 -7.91
C THR A 188 14.45 4.72 -8.21
N ASN A 189 15.14 5.21 -7.18
CA ASN A 189 16.41 5.93 -7.27
C ASN A 189 17.23 5.73 -6.00
N ARG A 190 18.50 6.20 -6.01
CA ARG A 190 19.40 6.01 -4.88
C ARG A 190 18.96 6.72 -3.60
N THR A 191 18.29 7.88 -3.70
CA THR A 191 17.79 8.62 -2.55
C THR A 191 16.65 7.84 -1.88
N SER A 192 15.71 7.32 -2.66
CA SER A 192 14.65 6.46 -2.12
C SER A 192 15.18 5.15 -1.53
N ALA A 193 16.30 4.61 -2.07
CA ALA A 193 16.94 3.43 -1.48
C ALA A 193 17.52 3.72 -0.09
N VAL A 194 18.18 4.87 0.09
CA VAL A 194 18.71 5.30 1.39
C VAL A 194 17.57 5.49 2.40
N VAL A 195 16.52 6.21 2.02
CA VAL A 195 15.35 6.42 2.88
C VAL A 195 14.71 5.09 3.28
N ASN A 196 14.53 4.17 2.33
CA ASN A 196 13.95 2.85 2.59
C ASN A 196 14.86 1.99 3.48
N ALA A 197 16.19 2.09 3.31
CA ALA A 197 17.16 1.38 4.15
C ALA A 197 17.13 1.85 5.61
N ILE A 198 17.04 3.17 5.84
CA ILE A 198 16.93 3.76 7.20
C ILE A 198 15.59 3.33 7.83
N ARG A 199 14.47 3.50 7.13
CA ARG A 199 13.14 3.08 7.59
C ARG A 199 13.08 1.59 7.93
N SER A 200 13.86 0.78 7.24
CA SER A 200 13.92 -0.66 7.42
C SER A 200 14.92 -1.10 8.50
N GLY A 201 15.63 -0.16 9.13
CA GLY A 201 16.68 -0.47 10.12
C GLY A 201 17.86 -1.27 9.53
N LEU A 202 18.09 -1.18 8.22
CA LEU A 202 19.22 -1.81 7.54
C LEU A 202 20.50 -1.00 7.65
N VAL A 203 20.35 0.29 8.00
CA VAL A 203 21.43 1.26 8.19
C VAL A 203 21.01 2.21 9.29
N ASP A 204 21.88 2.45 10.25
CA ASP A 204 21.65 3.44 11.30
C ASP A 204 22.02 4.86 10.81
N GLU A 205 21.36 5.89 11.36
CA GLU A 205 21.70 7.29 11.07
C GLU A 205 23.17 7.62 11.41
N ALA A 206 23.76 6.90 12.35
CA ALA A 206 25.17 7.01 12.73
C ALA A 206 26.14 6.59 11.60
N ASP A 207 25.68 5.77 10.63
CA ASP A 207 26.49 5.39 9.47
C ASP A 207 26.58 6.50 8.39
N MET A 208 25.89 7.62 8.61
CA MET A 208 25.89 8.79 7.72
C MET A 208 27.02 9.80 8.00
N ASP A 209 27.92 9.53 8.97
CA ASP A 209 29.04 10.43 9.21
C ASP A 209 29.88 10.58 7.95
N ILE A 210 29.61 11.69 7.30
CA ILE A 210 30.32 12.17 6.12
C ILE A 210 31.66 12.70 6.63
N ASP A 211 32.72 11.93 6.45
CA ASP A 211 34.09 12.49 6.43
C ASP A 211 34.16 13.51 5.28
N ILE A 212 33.77 14.75 5.57
CA ILE A 212 34.08 15.91 4.72
C ILE A 212 35.55 16.26 5.02
N HIS A 213 36.44 15.64 4.27
CA HIS A 213 37.83 16.12 4.11
C HIS A 213 38.16 16.17 2.64
#